data_3541c5cf083648269045ad06485c4a56
#
_entry.id   3541c5cf083648269045ad06485c4a56
#
_cell.length_a   1.000
_cell.length_b   1.000
_cell.length_c   1.000
_cell.angle_alpha   90.00
_cell.angle_beta   90.00
_cell.angle_gamma   90.00
#
_symmetry.space_group_name_H-M   'P 1'
#
loop_
_entity.id
_entity.type
_entity.pdbx_description
1 polymer ?
#
loop_
_entity_poly.entity_id
_entity_poly.type
_entity_poly.pdbx_seq_one_letter_code
_entity_poly.pdbx_strand_id
1 'polypeptide(L)'
;MKRITYQDMVAEIAPQIKECFPWDVEEKLEAGEEILFLDVRENQEYDTMHIDDSLHVPRGILETAVEWDHEETEPELVEARDKQIVVVCRSGSRSVFATYTLMQMGYQYVTSLKTGLRGWNEYDLPLVDMEGNKIDPELGDKYFANKLLDYQRKPKN
;
A
#
# COMPACT_ATOMS: atom_id res chain seq x y z
N MET A 1 -15.33 21.29 17.05
CA MET A 1 -15.03 19.93 16.56
C MET A 1 -13.91 19.33 17.38
N LYS A 2 -14.09 18.14 17.90
CA LYS A 2 -13.03 17.44 18.63
C LYS A 2 -11.93 17.01 17.68
N ARG A 3 -10.68 17.32 17.99
CA ARG A 3 -9.52 16.87 17.22
C ARG A 3 -9.36 15.36 17.36
N ILE A 4 -9.18 14.67 16.25
CA ILE A 4 -8.82 13.25 16.20
C ILE A 4 -7.38 13.12 15.67
N THR A 5 -6.68 12.07 16.09
CA THR A 5 -5.32 11.79 15.63
C THR A 5 -5.34 10.92 14.38
N TYR A 6 -4.20 10.85 13.70
CA TYR A 6 -4.00 9.91 12.60
C TYR A 6 -4.30 8.46 13.02
N GLN A 7 -3.81 8.06 14.19
CA GLN A 7 -4.05 6.70 14.71
C GLN A 7 -5.52 6.46 15.02
N ASP A 8 -6.25 7.47 15.53
CA ASP A 8 -7.71 7.36 15.75
C ASP A 8 -8.43 7.12 14.42
N MET A 9 -8.04 7.82 13.35
CA MET A 9 -8.62 7.63 12.02
C MET A 9 -8.39 6.22 11.49
N VAL A 10 -7.17 5.71 11.62
CA VAL A 10 -6.85 4.32 11.21
C VAL A 10 -7.66 3.33 12.01
N ALA A 11 -7.72 3.49 13.34
CA ALA A 11 -8.45 2.59 14.23
C ALA A 11 -9.96 2.56 13.94
N GLU A 12 -10.54 3.67 13.51
CA GLU A 12 -11.96 3.74 13.13
C GLU A 12 -12.24 2.98 11.82
N ILE A 13 -11.35 3.07 10.85
CA ILE A 13 -11.57 2.51 9.52
C ILE A 13 -11.12 1.05 9.41
N ALA A 14 -10.03 0.67 10.06
CA ALA A 14 -9.46 -0.67 9.94
C ALA A 14 -10.46 -1.81 10.17
N PRO A 15 -11.38 -1.76 11.16
CA PRO A 15 -12.39 -2.81 11.34
C PRO A 15 -13.42 -2.92 10.21
N GLN A 16 -13.52 -1.92 9.35
CA GLN A 16 -14.47 -1.87 8.25
C GLN A 16 -13.92 -2.43 6.93
N ILE A 17 -12.63 -2.76 6.89
CA ILE A 17 -11.94 -3.31 5.73
C ILE A 17 -11.37 -4.69 6.03
N LYS A 18 -10.91 -5.37 5.00
CA LYS A 18 -10.14 -6.60 5.14
C LYS A 18 -8.65 -6.27 5.10
N GLU A 19 -7.90 -6.90 5.98
CA GLU A 19 -6.45 -6.83 6.00
C GLU A 19 -5.86 -8.23 5.78
N CYS A 20 -4.66 -8.30 5.18
CA CYS A 20 -3.91 -9.53 5.01
C CYS A 20 -2.45 -9.30 5.42
N PHE A 21 -1.77 -10.36 5.78
CA PHE A 21 -0.34 -10.35 6.11
C PHE A 21 0.49 -10.83 4.93
N PRO A 22 1.81 -10.54 4.90
CA PRO A 22 2.67 -11.03 3.82
C PRO A 22 2.60 -12.54 3.57
N TRP A 23 2.52 -13.34 4.62
CA TRP A 23 2.42 -14.81 4.51
C TRP A 23 1.09 -15.26 3.91
N ASP A 24 0.00 -14.53 4.14
CA ASP A 24 -1.29 -14.81 3.50
C ASP A 24 -1.20 -14.59 1.99
N VAL A 25 -0.54 -13.52 1.59
CA VAL A 25 -0.31 -13.19 0.17
C VAL A 25 0.59 -14.23 -0.48
N GLU A 26 1.68 -14.61 0.17
CA GLU A 26 2.59 -15.64 -0.33
C GLU A 26 1.85 -16.97 -0.58
N GLU A 27 1.01 -17.38 0.37
CA GLU A 27 0.20 -18.61 0.24
C GLU A 27 -0.70 -18.56 -0.99
N LYS A 28 -1.36 -17.41 -1.24
CA LYS A 28 -2.21 -17.21 -2.42
C LYS A 28 -1.41 -17.26 -3.72
N LEU A 29 -0.25 -16.62 -3.75
CA LEU A 29 0.62 -16.66 -4.93
C LEU A 29 1.13 -18.07 -5.22
N GLU A 30 1.50 -18.82 -4.19
CA GLU A 30 1.92 -20.23 -4.32
C GLU A 30 0.77 -21.11 -4.83
N ALA A 31 -0.47 -20.78 -4.48
CA ALA A 31 -1.66 -21.47 -4.97
C ALA A 31 -2.03 -21.10 -6.42
N GLY A 32 -1.28 -20.20 -7.05
CA GLY A 32 -1.51 -19.75 -8.43
C GLY A 32 -2.60 -18.68 -8.58
N GLU A 33 -3.02 -18.05 -7.50
CA GLU A 33 -4.00 -16.95 -7.58
C GLU A 33 -3.37 -15.71 -8.19
N GLU A 34 -4.16 -15.02 -9.02
CA GLU A 34 -3.77 -13.72 -9.58
C GLU A 34 -4.10 -12.60 -8.60
N ILE A 35 -3.12 -11.76 -8.31
CA ILE A 35 -3.25 -10.61 -7.41
C ILE A 35 -2.73 -9.37 -8.13
N LEU A 36 -3.56 -8.33 -8.18
CA LEU A 36 -3.12 -7.00 -8.57
C LEU A 36 -2.61 -6.27 -7.32
N PHE A 37 -1.32 -5.98 -7.27
CA PHE A 37 -0.74 -5.16 -6.22
C PHE A 37 -0.90 -3.70 -6.58
N LEU A 38 -1.51 -2.94 -5.68
CA LEU A 38 -1.69 -1.50 -5.84
C LEU A 38 -0.88 -0.75 -4.79
N ASP A 39 0.15 -0.07 -5.24
CA ASP A 39 1.03 0.73 -4.38
C ASP A 39 0.52 2.18 -4.37
N VAL A 40 0.12 2.66 -3.19
CA VAL A 40 -0.47 4.00 -3.02
C VAL A 40 0.50 4.99 -2.38
N ARG A 41 1.80 4.64 -2.34
CA ARG A 41 2.84 5.51 -1.80
C ARG A 41 3.17 6.65 -2.77
N GLU A 42 3.99 7.59 -2.31
CA GLU A 42 4.51 8.67 -3.13
C GLU A 42 5.50 8.16 -4.19
N ASN A 43 5.70 8.96 -5.25
CA ASN A 43 6.55 8.57 -6.38
C ASN A 43 7.96 8.16 -5.96
N GLN A 44 8.59 8.94 -5.08
CA GLN A 44 9.97 8.66 -4.64
C GLN A 44 10.07 7.33 -3.90
N GLU A 45 9.07 6.98 -3.10
CA GLU A 45 9.04 5.71 -2.38
C GLU A 45 8.96 4.53 -3.38
N TYR A 46 8.05 4.63 -4.35
CA TYR A 46 7.87 3.60 -5.38
C TYR A 46 9.14 3.44 -6.23
N ASP A 47 9.72 4.53 -6.67
CA ASP A 47 10.91 4.52 -7.51
C ASP A 47 12.12 3.88 -6.78
N THR A 48 12.19 4.00 -5.46
CA THR A 48 13.28 3.45 -4.66
C THR A 48 13.20 1.93 -4.59
N MET A 49 12.05 1.38 -4.24
CA MET A 49 11.79 -0.06 -4.24
C MET A 49 10.31 -0.34 -4.16
N HIS A 50 9.84 -1.37 -4.85
CA HIS A 50 8.43 -1.76 -4.91
C HIS A 50 8.29 -3.27 -5.22
N ILE A 51 7.08 -3.78 -5.10
CA ILE A 51 6.75 -5.14 -5.55
C ILE A 51 6.77 -5.16 -7.07
N ASP A 52 7.47 -6.13 -7.66
CA ASP A 52 7.53 -6.31 -9.10
C ASP A 52 6.13 -6.44 -9.70
N ASP A 53 5.89 -5.82 -10.85
CA ASP A 53 4.59 -5.76 -11.54
C ASP A 53 3.47 -5.10 -10.73
N SER A 54 3.77 -4.36 -9.67
CA SER A 54 2.75 -3.60 -8.96
C SER A 54 2.35 -2.35 -9.75
N LEU A 55 1.06 -2.01 -9.66
CA LEU A 55 0.51 -0.79 -10.23
C LEU A 55 0.71 0.35 -9.23
N HIS A 56 1.26 1.46 -9.69
CA HIS A 56 1.50 2.62 -8.83
C HIS A 56 0.45 3.70 -9.07
N VAL A 57 -0.35 3.98 -8.05
CA VAL A 57 -1.28 5.10 -8.04
C VAL A 57 -1.18 5.79 -6.67
N PRO A 58 -0.49 6.94 -6.59
CA PRO A 58 -0.39 7.69 -5.34
C PRO A 58 -1.76 7.98 -4.72
N ARG A 59 -1.84 7.89 -3.39
CA ARG A 59 -3.12 8.05 -2.67
C ARG A 59 -3.86 9.32 -3.07
N GLY A 60 -3.14 10.42 -3.34
CA GLY A 60 -3.74 11.73 -3.64
C GLY A 60 -4.54 11.79 -4.94
N ILE A 61 -4.31 10.84 -5.87
CA ILE A 61 -5.02 10.80 -7.16
C ILE A 61 -5.87 9.52 -7.31
N LEU A 62 -6.06 8.76 -6.24
CA LEU A 62 -6.70 7.45 -6.32
C LEU A 62 -8.12 7.54 -6.86
N GLU A 63 -8.92 8.48 -6.37
CA GLU A 63 -10.34 8.59 -6.74
C GLU A 63 -10.53 8.88 -8.23
N THR A 64 -9.69 9.72 -8.82
CA THR A 64 -9.76 10.01 -10.26
C THR A 64 -9.13 8.91 -11.10
N ALA A 65 -8.13 8.21 -10.55
CA ALA A 65 -7.46 7.12 -11.27
C ALA A 65 -8.39 5.91 -11.51
N VAL A 66 -9.44 5.74 -10.71
CA VAL A 66 -10.40 4.63 -10.85
C VAL A 66 -11.63 4.98 -11.71
N GLU A 67 -11.66 6.16 -12.27
CA GLU A 67 -12.72 6.66 -13.14
C GLU A 67 -12.18 6.93 -14.55
N TRP A 68 -13.03 6.78 -15.56
CA TRP A 68 -12.70 7.22 -16.92
C TRP A 68 -12.71 8.75 -17.04
N ASP A 69 -12.06 9.26 -18.06
CA ASP A 69 -12.10 10.66 -18.48
C ASP A 69 -11.42 11.66 -17.53
N HIS A 70 -10.41 11.19 -16.79
CA HIS A 70 -9.49 12.03 -16.00
C HIS A 70 -8.05 11.88 -16.51
N GLU A 71 -7.21 12.87 -16.30
CA GLU A 71 -5.79 12.81 -16.70
C GLU A 71 -5.05 11.70 -15.92
N GLU A 72 -5.48 11.42 -14.70
CA GLU A 72 -4.88 10.39 -13.84
C GLU A 72 -5.48 8.99 -14.07
N THR A 73 -6.47 8.84 -14.96
CA THR A 73 -7.15 7.57 -15.21
C THR A 73 -6.14 6.44 -15.43
N GLU A 74 -6.27 5.38 -14.65
CA GLU A 74 -5.51 4.14 -14.81
C GLU A 74 -6.45 3.04 -15.30
N PRO A 75 -6.48 2.75 -16.61
CA PRO A 75 -7.44 1.81 -17.19
C PRO A 75 -7.43 0.43 -16.53
N GLU A 76 -6.25 -0.08 -16.22
CA GLU A 76 -6.11 -1.39 -15.57
C GLU A 76 -6.84 -1.41 -14.22
N LEU A 77 -6.76 -0.32 -13.47
CA LEU A 77 -7.44 -0.21 -12.18
C LEU A 77 -8.94 0.02 -12.34
N VAL A 78 -9.36 0.85 -13.30
CA VAL A 78 -10.78 1.06 -13.59
C VAL A 78 -11.49 -0.26 -13.85
N GLU A 79 -10.85 -1.15 -14.61
CA GLU A 79 -11.41 -2.44 -15.03
C GLU A 79 -11.22 -3.57 -14.01
N ALA A 80 -10.64 -3.29 -12.85
CA ALA A 80 -10.26 -4.30 -11.85
C ALA A 80 -11.25 -4.45 -10.69
N ARG A 81 -12.47 -3.95 -10.79
CA ARG A 81 -13.44 -3.95 -9.69
C ARG A 81 -13.82 -5.34 -9.19
N ASP A 82 -13.72 -6.34 -10.04
CA ASP A 82 -14.00 -7.75 -9.72
C ASP A 82 -12.73 -8.59 -9.54
N LYS A 83 -11.55 -7.97 -9.58
CA LYS A 83 -10.27 -8.64 -9.41
C LYS A 83 -9.80 -8.56 -7.96
N GLN A 84 -8.95 -9.51 -7.58
CA GLN A 84 -8.31 -9.51 -6.27
C GLN A 84 -7.20 -8.47 -6.25
N ILE A 85 -7.31 -7.49 -5.34
CA ILE A 85 -6.35 -6.40 -5.20
C ILE A 85 -5.79 -6.40 -3.77
N VAL A 86 -4.47 -6.29 -3.67
CA VAL A 86 -3.78 -6.04 -2.40
C VAL A 86 -3.19 -4.64 -2.46
N VAL A 87 -3.68 -3.76 -1.59
CA VAL A 87 -3.21 -2.38 -1.50
C VAL A 87 -2.04 -2.31 -0.53
N VAL A 88 -0.94 -1.72 -0.99
CA VAL A 88 0.28 -1.64 -0.20
C VAL A 88 0.71 -0.19 0.03
N CYS A 89 1.25 0.06 1.21
CA CYS A 89 1.97 1.28 1.53
C CYS A 89 3.20 0.92 2.36
N ARG A 90 3.81 1.89 3.04
CA ARG A 90 5.04 1.61 3.79
C ARG A 90 4.81 0.71 5.00
N SER A 91 3.82 1.01 5.83
CA SER A 91 3.60 0.34 7.13
C SER A 91 2.16 -0.11 7.37
N GLY A 92 1.29 0.03 6.37
CA GLY A 92 -0.08 -0.49 6.43
C GLY A 92 -1.16 0.48 6.89
N SER A 93 -0.87 1.76 7.06
CA SER A 93 -1.87 2.76 7.50
C SER A 93 -2.49 3.53 6.33
N ARG A 94 -1.68 4.07 5.43
CA ARG A 94 -2.20 4.73 4.21
C ARG A 94 -3.04 3.78 3.37
N SER A 95 -2.66 2.51 3.31
CA SER A 95 -3.41 1.48 2.59
C SER A 95 -4.78 1.17 3.20
N VAL A 96 -4.97 1.40 4.51
CA VAL A 96 -6.28 1.28 5.16
C VAL A 96 -7.27 2.29 4.54
N PHE A 97 -6.87 3.55 4.44
CA PHE A 97 -7.72 4.59 3.83
C PHE A 97 -8.00 4.31 2.36
N ALA A 98 -6.96 3.91 1.61
CA ALA A 98 -7.10 3.58 0.19
C ALA A 98 -8.05 2.39 -0.02
N THR A 99 -7.92 1.35 0.77
CA THR A 99 -8.79 0.16 0.71
C THR A 99 -10.25 0.54 0.98
N TYR A 100 -10.48 1.34 2.00
CA TYR A 100 -11.84 1.82 2.34
C TYR A 100 -12.44 2.63 1.20
N THR A 101 -11.66 3.54 0.61
CA THR A 101 -12.09 4.33 -0.55
C THR A 101 -12.45 3.44 -1.73
N LEU A 102 -11.63 2.45 -2.05
CA LEU A 102 -11.88 1.52 -3.14
C LEU A 102 -13.15 0.68 -2.90
N MET A 103 -13.38 0.24 -1.69
CA MET A 103 -14.61 -0.48 -1.33
C MET A 103 -15.86 0.39 -1.62
N GLN A 104 -15.82 1.66 -1.24
CA GLN A 104 -16.91 2.60 -1.52
C GLN A 104 -17.12 2.81 -3.02
N MET A 105 -16.07 2.69 -3.82
CA MET A 105 -16.09 2.86 -5.28
C MET A 105 -16.34 1.56 -6.04
N GLY A 106 -16.77 0.49 -5.34
CA GLY A 106 -17.28 -0.72 -5.98
C GLY A 106 -16.26 -1.86 -6.16
N TYR A 107 -15.09 -1.78 -5.54
CA TYR A 107 -14.11 -2.87 -5.57
C TYR A 107 -14.51 -3.96 -4.58
N GLN A 108 -14.68 -5.19 -5.08
CA GLN A 108 -15.28 -6.30 -4.31
C GLN A 108 -14.26 -7.11 -3.52
N TYR A 109 -13.03 -7.24 -4.03
CA TYR A 109 -12.00 -8.13 -3.49
C TYR A 109 -10.72 -7.37 -3.20
N VAL A 110 -10.83 -6.31 -2.42
CA VAL A 110 -9.72 -5.45 -2.06
C VAL A 110 -9.35 -5.64 -0.59
N THR A 111 -8.04 -5.81 -0.33
CA THR A 111 -7.49 -5.95 1.02
C THR A 111 -6.31 -5.01 1.20
N SER A 112 -6.07 -4.58 2.43
CA SER A 112 -4.90 -3.81 2.80
C SER A 112 -3.81 -4.75 3.34
N LEU A 113 -2.59 -4.58 2.86
CA LEU A 113 -1.44 -5.30 3.41
C LEU A 113 -1.07 -4.72 4.77
N LYS A 114 -1.45 -5.41 5.84
CA LYS A 114 -1.08 -5.06 7.20
C LYS A 114 0.44 -5.17 7.32
N THR A 115 1.08 -4.31 8.05
CA THR A 115 2.54 -4.16 8.12
C THR A 115 3.19 -3.51 6.89
N GLY A 116 2.49 -3.38 5.77
CA GLY A 116 2.98 -2.72 4.56
C GLY A 116 4.22 -3.38 3.95
N LEU A 117 4.94 -2.64 3.11
CA LEU A 117 6.17 -3.14 2.49
C LEU A 117 7.30 -3.36 3.49
N ARG A 118 7.27 -2.67 4.62
CA ARG A 118 8.21 -2.94 5.71
C ARG A 118 8.09 -4.39 6.19
N GLY A 119 6.88 -4.84 6.51
CA GLY A 119 6.62 -6.23 6.90
C GLY A 119 6.85 -7.22 5.78
N TRP A 120 6.54 -6.84 4.54
CA TRP A 120 6.83 -7.62 3.34
C TRP A 120 8.33 -7.94 3.25
N ASN A 121 9.16 -6.91 3.41
CA ASN A 121 10.62 -7.05 3.39
C ASN A 121 11.14 -7.86 4.58
N GLU A 122 10.58 -7.66 5.77
CA GLU A 122 10.95 -8.42 6.98
C GLU A 122 10.63 -9.90 6.86
N TYR A 123 9.62 -10.26 6.06
CA TYR A 123 9.24 -11.63 5.77
C TYR A 123 10.01 -12.20 4.55
N ASP A 124 11.04 -11.49 4.09
CA ASP A 124 11.92 -11.87 2.97
C ASP A 124 11.20 -12.06 1.63
N LEU A 125 10.09 -11.38 1.41
CA LEU A 125 9.43 -11.34 0.12
C LEU A 125 10.09 -10.29 -0.79
N PRO A 126 10.13 -10.52 -2.12
CA PRO A 126 10.97 -9.73 -3.01
C PRO A 126 10.45 -8.33 -3.27
N LEU A 127 11.39 -7.38 -3.29
CA LEU A 127 11.21 -6.03 -3.82
C LEU A 127 12.21 -5.79 -4.92
N VAL A 128 11.88 -4.90 -5.83
CA VAL A 128 12.73 -4.54 -6.98
C VAL A 128 12.90 -3.03 -7.07
N ASP A 129 13.96 -2.60 -7.79
CA ASP A 129 14.14 -1.21 -8.18
C ASP A 129 13.44 -0.93 -9.52
N MET A 130 13.58 0.27 -10.05
CA MET A 130 12.95 0.68 -11.32
C MET A 130 13.48 -0.07 -12.55
N GLU A 131 14.62 -0.72 -12.43
CA GLU A 131 15.22 -1.53 -13.50
C GLU A 131 14.86 -3.02 -13.38
N GLY A 132 14.09 -3.38 -12.38
CA GLY A 132 13.68 -4.76 -12.11
C GLY A 132 14.71 -5.58 -11.34
N ASN A 133 15.76 -4.95 -10.83
CA ASN A 133 16.77 -5.64 -10.04
C ASN A 133 16.26 -5.88 -8.61
N LYS A 134 16.49 -7.09 -8.10
CA LYS A 134 16.11 -7.43 -6.72
C LYS A 134 16.87 -6.57 -5.71
N ILE A 135 16.13 -6.06 -4.73
CA ILE A 135 16.68 -5.32 -3.60
C ILE A 135 17.14 -6.31 -2.52
N ASP A 136 18.36 -6.08 -2.00
CA ASP A 136 18.85 -6.81 -0.84
C ASP A 136 17.93 -6.51 0.36
N PRO A 137 17.42 -7.54 1.08
CA PRO A 137 16.57 -7.32 2.25
C PRO A 137 17.19 -6.42 3.32
N GLU A 138 18.51 -6.45 3.50
CA GLU A 138 19.20 -5.55 4.44
C GLU A 138 19.10 -4.08 4.01
N LEU A 139 19.16 -3.82 2.72
CA LEU A 139 18.95 -2.47 2.18
C LEU A 139 17.51 -2.03 2.40
N GLY A 140 16.54 -2.94 2.21
CA GLY A 140 15.14 -2.69 2.53
C GLY A 140 14.94 -2.35 4.01
N ASP A 141 15.55 -3.10 4.91
CA ASP A 141 15.47 -2.84 6.35
C ASP A 141 15.94 -1.43 6.70
N LYS A 142 17.03 -1.00 6.10
CA LYS A 142 17.57 0.36 6.29
C LYS A 142 16.61 1.42 5.75
N TYR A 143 16.03 1.17 4.58
CA TYR A 143 15.10 2.10 3.95
C TYR A 143 13.81 2.27 4.76
N PHE A 144 13.27 1.19 5.28
CA PHE A 144 12.02 1.20 6.06
C PHE A 144 12.23 1.54 7.53
N ALA A 145 13.48 1.67 8.00
CA ALA A 145 13.75 2.09 9.36
C ALA A 145 13.21 3.51 9.63
N ASN A 146 12.78 3.76 10.86
CA ASN A 146 12.29 5.06 11.26
C ASN A 146 13.43 6.08 11.27
N LYS A 147 13.30 7.17 10.49
CA LYS A 147 14.29 8.24 10.34
C LYS A 147 13.77 9.56 10.91
N LEU A 148 13.11 9.50 12.05
CA LEU A 148 12.53 10.67 12.69
C LEU A 148 13.64 11.68 13.05
N LEU A 149 13.56 12.88 12.48
CA LEU A 149 14.48 13.98 12.77
C LEU A 149 14.11 14.66 14.08
N ASP A 150 15.08 15.32 14.72
CA ASP A 150 14.87 15.93 16.06
C ASP A 150 13.72 16.94 16.05
N TYR A 151 13.64 17.79 15.03
CA TYR A 151 12.57 18.80 14.95
C TYR A 151 11.17 18.19 14.74
N GLN A 152 11.08 16.92 14.36
CA GLN A 152 9.83 16.20 14.17
C GLN A 152 9.31 15.57 15.47
N ARG A 153 10.14 15.53 16.49
CA ARG A 153 9.77 14.96 17.78
C ARG A 153 8.91 15.94 18.56
N LYS A 154 7.95 15.41 19.30
CA LYS A 154 7.15 16.23 20.20
C LYS A 154 8.08 16.88 21.23
N PRO A 155 8.03 18.22 21.40
CA PRO A 155 8.83 18.88 22.42
C PRO A 155 8.56 18.30 23.81
N LYS A 156 9.62 18.14 24.59
CA LYS A 156 9.50 17.79 26.01
C LYS A 156 9.19 19.08 26.78
N ASN A 157 8.08 19.11 27.51
CA ASN A 157 7.74 20.23 28.38
C ASN A 157 8.58 20.21 29.64
#